data_fb294cd0fdbe7c7b36cee44e7411cdcb
#
_entry.id   fb294cd0fdbe7c7b36cee44e7411cdcb
#
_cell.length_a   1.000
_cell.length_b   1.000
_cell.length_c   1.000
_cell.angle_alpha   90.00
_cell.angle_beta   90.00
_cell.angle_gamma   90.00
#
_symmetry.space_group_name_H-M   'P 1'
#
loop_
_entity.id
_entity.type
_entity.pdbx_description
1 polymer ?
#
loop_
_entity_poly.entity_id
_entity_poly.type
_entity_poly.pdbx_seq_one_letter_code
_entity_poly.pdbx_strand_id
1 'polypeptide(L)'
;YGETWQPGVGYGYPGGSAPKKRRGVGAAWIAVPVLCVAAVVILLLSGVLGGTSAPLPETKPTPVETPEPGNEEKPAGELSAIREQAEKIIPGYRCRHLVQQLDDRMLEDFLAIYQAVANFRTEVEFPSSISMDEMEALMTLIYGNCPELFQIDGNATYYYNSVDRDGEKMVTGISELSYHMDEDTYRRAYQQCDRIVQEVVSGAAGLSAREAELHAYRYVTGHCVYDLSTPYCGTPYGALVEGRAKCDGTGKTMQWILEQMGIVCLSISGAPLDGGNGHQWNVAEIDGIFYDLDATADLGNQGDKLLYGRFNVDNHLIRDLYPIGDGYLSCFTIPGTDSMSGSYHARNHTRVESDADCGPILAQQFSQVIQKNGGSFAIQLAQSAQVDELSRIFGKWEDAERFLKEYGVSLQGFGYYSLTQPETNVYQFTVYRDS
;
A
#
# COMPACT_ATOMS: atom_id res chain seq x y z
N TYR A 1 -6.77 16.58 -23.71
CA TYR A 1 -5.68 17.21 -22.95
C TYR A 1 -5.49 16.34 -21.71
N GLY A 2 -4.51 15.43 -21.77
CA GLY A 2 -4.16 14.55 -20.66
C GLY A 2 -3.04 15.19 -19.85
N GLU A 3 -3.31 15.59 -18.63
CA GLU A 3 -2.29 15.89 -17.64
C GLU A 3 -2.08 14.64 -16.81
N THR A 4 -0.89 14.07 -16.91
CA THR A 4 -0.42 12.99 -16.03
C THR A 4 -0.10 13.58 -14.68
N TRP A 5 -0.83 13.18 -13.64
CA TRP A 5 -0.52 13.49 -12.26
C TRP A 5 0.79 12.77 -11.87
N GLN A 6 1.79 13.54 -11.46
CA GLN A 6 2.98 13.04 -10.78
C GLN A 6 2.88 13.47 -9.32
N PRO A 7 3.15 12.58 -8.33
CA PRO A 7 3.28 13.00 -6.95
C PRO A 7 4.40 14.04 -6.88
N GLY A 8 4.06 15.23 -6.37
CA GLY A 8 4.83 16.43 -6.53
C GLY A 8 6.22 16.36 -5.94
N VAL A 9 7.21 16.41 -6.80
CA VAL A 9 8.53 16.96 -6.49
C VAL A 9 8.57 18.36 -7.07
N GLY A 10 8.02 19.31 -6.32
CA GLY A 10 8.13 20.71 -6.64
C GLY A 10 9.46 21.27 -6.18
N TYR A 11 10.54 21.07 -6.93
CA TYR A 11 11.76 21.85 -6.80
C TYR A 11 11.70 23.04 -7.75
N GLY A 12 11.26 24.20 -7.26
CA GLY A 12 11.43 25.47 -7.92
C GLY A 12 12.83 26.02 -7.67
N TYR A 13 13.71 25.97 -8.67
CA TYR A 13 14.90 26.84 -8.74
C TYR A 13 14.60 28.00 -9.69
N PRO A 14 15.01 29.24 -9.35
CA PRO A 14 14.84 30.39 -10.24
C PRO A 14 16.00 30.47 -11.25
N GLY A 15 15.66 30.61 -12.51
CA GLY A 15 16.49 31.24 -13.54
C GLY A 15 17.36 30.32 -14.38
N GLY A 16 16.88 30.00 -15.60
CA GLY A 16 17.66 29.44 -16.69
C GLY A 16 16.89 29.51 -18.02
N SER A 17 17.34 30.36 -18.91
CA SER A 17 16.78 30.69 -20.22
C SER A 17 16.46 29.48 -21.11
N ALA A 18 15.32 29.55 -21.81
CA ALA A 18 14.82 28.57 -22.76
C ALA A 18 15.71 28.42 -24.00
N PRO A 19 15.90 27.20 -24.53
CA PRO A 19 16.41 26.99 -25.89
C PRO A 19 15.28 26.80 -26.90
N LYS A 20 15.51 27.36 -28.08
CA LYS A 20 14.66 27.49 -29.23
C LYS A 20 14.22 26.13 -29.83
N LYS A 21 12.94 26.08 -30.28
CA LYS A 21 12.35 25.04 -31.10
C LYS A 21 13.17 24.71 -32.34
N ARG A 22 13.40 23.41 -32.60
CA ARG A 22 13.65 22.86 -33.92
C ARG A 22 12.51 21.94 -34.32
N ARG A 23 11.93 22.18 -35.53
CA ARG A 23 10.95 21.35 -36.21
C ARG A 23 11.64 20.13 -36.82
N GLY A 24 10.99 18.97 -36.79
CA GLY A 24 11.37 17.82 -37.60
C GLY A 24 10.56 16.57 -37.32
N VAL A 25 9.57 16.34 -38.19
CA VAL A 25 9.05 15.08 -38.77
C VAL A 25 8.62 13.93 -37.82
N GLY A 26 7.36 13.50 -38.06
CA GLY A 26 6.61 12.54 -37.31
C GLY A 26 7.06 11.08 -37.45
N ALA A 27 6.74 10.36 -36.40
CA ALA A 27 6.43 8.94 -36.44
C ALA A 27 5.36 8.68 -35.36
N ALA A 28 4.21 8.19 -35.81
CA ALA A 28 3.14 7.75 -34.92
C ALA A 28 3.55 6.46 -34.24
N TRP A 29 3.62 6.48 -32.92
CA TRP A 29 3.66 5.28 -32.09
C TRP A 29 2.41 5.25 -31.21
N ILE A 30 1.66 4.18 -31.39
CA ILE A 30 0.43 3.86 -30.69
C ILE A 30 0.79 3.62 -29.23
N ALA A 31 0.27 4.47 -28.35
CA ALA A 31 0.30 4.23 -26.91
C ALA A 31 -0.71 3.13 -26.60
N VAL A 32 -0.24 2.01 -26.06
CA VAL A 32 -1.07 0.97 -25.45
C VAL A 32 -1.28 1.41 -23.98
N PRO A 33 -2.52 1.65 -23.55
CA PRO A 33 -2.79 1.98 -22.16
C PRO A 33 -2.68 0.72 -21.29
N VAL A 34 -1.98 0.85 -20.19
CA VAL A 34 -1.94 -0.13 -19.09
C VAL A 34 -3.32 -0.13 -18.41
N LEU A 35 -4.14 -1.12 -18.70
CA LEU A 35 -5.42 -1.40 -18.06
C LEU A 35 -5.27 -2.76 -17.36
N CYS A 36 -4.84 -2.74 -16.13
CA CYS A 36 -5.01 -3.88 -15.24
C CYS A 36 -6.23 -3.64 -14.36
N VAL A 37 -7.19 -4.55 -14.43
CA VAL A 37 -8.43 -4.72 -13.65
C VAL A 37 -9.76 -4.29 -14.32
N ALA A 38 -9.78 -3.51 -15.41
CA ALA A 38 -11.06 -3.07 -16.01
C ALA A 38 -11.56 -3.88 -17.23
N ALA A 39 -10.92 -4.98 -17.61
CA ALA A 39 -11.25 -5.69 -18.86
C ALA A 39 -12.43 -6.69 -18.79
N VAL A 40 -12.98 -6.98 -17.63
CA VAL A 40 -14.07 -7.96 -17.47
C VAL A 40 -15.47 -7.33 -17.51
N VAL A 41 -15.61 -6.02 -17.28
CA VAL A 41 -16.93 -5.34 -17.18
C VAL A 41 -17.49 -4.84 -18.53
N ILE A 42 -16.73 -4.77 -19.61
CA ILE A 42 -17.18 -4.12 -20.89
C ILE A 42 -17.90 -5.09 -21.84
N LEU A 43 -17.95 -6.38 -21.58
CA LEU A 43 -18.64 -7.34 -22.48
C LEU A 43 -20.10 -7.66 -22.13
N LEU A 44 -20.69 -7.07 -21.10
CA LEU A 44 -22.08 -7.32 -20.66
C LEU A 44 -23.08 -6.17 -20.91
N LEU A 45 -22.71 -5.08 -21.56
CA LEU A 45 -23.61 -3.92 -21.77
C LEU A 45 -24.07 -3.69 -23.21
N SER A 46 -24.06 -4.69 -24.07
CA SER A 46 -24.69 -4.57 -25.39
C SER A 46 -25.80 -5.61 -25.60
N GLY A 47 -26.99 -5.25 -25.19
CA GLY A 47 -28.21 -5.93 -25.60
C GLY A 47 -29.25 -6.03 -24.50
N VAL A 48 -30.18 -5.17 -24.49
CA VAL A 48 -31.62 -5.30 -24.65
C VAL A 48 -32.36 -4.06 -24.13
N LEU A 49 -32.93 -3.35 -25.04
CA LEU A 49 -33.99 -2.35 -24.78
C LEU A 49 -35.35 -3.06 -24.75
N GLY A 50 -36.17 -2.69 -23.78
CA GLY A 50 -37.62 -2.70 -23.90
C GLY A 50 -38.39 -3.71 -23.05
N GLY A 51 -39.20 -3.19 -22.11
CA GLY A 51 -40.25 -3.96 -21.46
C GLY A 51 -40.80 -3.30 -20.20
N THR A 52 -41.98 -2.76 -20.32
CA THR A 52 -42.77 -1.98 -19.37
C THR A 52 -43.08 -2.68 -18.04
N SER A 53 -43.08 -1.85 -16.99
CA SER A 53 -43.42 -2.15 -15.60
C SER A 53 -44.91 -2.46 -15.33
N ALA A 54 -45.15 -3.43 -14.42
CA ALA A 54 -46.36 -3.54 -13.60
C ALA A 54 -45.99 -3.91 -12.16
N PRO A 55 -46.63 -3.37 -11.11
CA PRO A 55 -46.21 -3.57 -9.73
C PRO A 55 -46.75 -4.91 -9.15
N LEU A 56 -45.92 -5.58 -8.37
CA LEU A 56 -46.25 -6.79 -7.63
C LEU A 56 -46.68 -6.45 -6.20
N PRO A 57 -47.59 -7.24 -5.59
CA PRO A 57 -48.14 -6.96 -4.28
C PRO A 57 -47.23 -7.38 -3.13
N GLU A 58 -47.28 -6.60 -2.06
CA GLU A 58 -46.62 -6.87 -0.77
C GLU A 58 -47.16 -8.14 -0.12
N THR A 59 -46.29 -9.11 0.13
CA THR A 59 -46.54 -10.21 1.07
C THR A 59 -45.55 -10.14 2.22
N LYS A 60 -46.08 -10.07 3.44
CA LYS A 60 -45.31 -10.17 4.70
C LYS A 60 -44.61 -11.51 4.78
N PRO A 61 -43.32 -11.58 5.16
CA PRO A 61 -42.67 -12.86 5.41
C PRO A 61 -43.05 -13.41 6.78
N THR A 62 -43.50 -14.69 6.78
CA THR A 62 -43.59 -15.55 7.95
C THR A 62 -42.17 -15.94 8.41
N PRO A 63 -41.87 -16.04 9.72
CA PRO A 63 -40.56 -16.46 10.18
C PRO A 63 -40.32 -17.94 9.81
N VAL A 64 -39.31 -18.21 9.02
CA VAL A 64 -38.78 -19.55 8.79
C VAL A 64 -37.74 -19.79 9.89
N GLU A 65 -37.96 -20.79 10.73
CA GLU A 65 -36.96 -21.32 11.64
C GLU A 65 -35.78 -21.86 10.82
N THR A 66 -34.63 -21.22 11.00
CA THR A 66 -33.34 -21.65 10.46
C THR A 66 -32.86 -22.85 11.30
N PRO A 67 -32.53 -24.02 10.72
CA PRO A 67 -31.82 -25.05 11.46
C PRO A 67 -30.43 -24.52 11.79
N GLU A 68 -30.06 -24.56 13.06
CA GLU A 68 -28.68 -24.28 13.50
C GLU A 68 -27.71 -25.25 12.81
N PRO A 69 -26.65 -24.77 12.16
CA PRO A 69 -25.54 -25.64 11.77
C PRO A 69 -24.85 -26.10 13.05
N GLY A 70 -24.81 -27.40 13.26
CA GLY A 70 -24.06 -28.03 14.33
C GLY A 70 -22.58 -27.65 14.22
N ASN A 71 -22.19 -26.72 15.04
CA ASN A 71 -20.80 -26.33 15.25
C ASN A 71 -20.17 -27.41 16.12
N GLU A 72 -19.54 -28.41 15.52
CA GLU A 72 -18.54 -29.20 16.21
C GLU A 72 -17.32 -28.31 16.39
N GLU A 73 -17.21 -27.63 17.53
CA GLU A 73 -16.00 -26.98 17.95
C GLU A 73 -14.88 -28.05 18.05
N LYS A 74 -14.00 -28.10 17.05
CA LYS A 74 -12.72 -28.80 17.17
C LYS A 74 -11.96 -28.19 18.36
N PRO A 75 -11.31 -29.01 19.22
CA PRO A 75 -10.52 -28.49 20.32
C PRO A 75 -9.45 -27.54 19.79
N ALA A 76 -9.37 -26.34 20.37
CA ALA A 76 -8.36 -25.35 20.09
C ALA A 76 -6.97 -25.96 20.40
N GLY A 77 -6.21 -26.35 19.34
CA GLY A 77 -4.84 -26.83 19.53
C GLY A 77 -4.21 -27.65 18.41
N GLU A 78 -4.98 -28.30 17.54
CA GLU A 78 -4.40 -29.04 16.41
C GLU A 78 -4.67 -28.30 15.09
N LEU A 79 -3.59 -27.85 14.43
CA LEU A 79 -3.66 -27.37 13.04
C LEU A 79 -4.09 -28.55 12.14
N SER A 80 -4.88 -28.28 11.11
CA SER A 80 -5.14 -29.28 10.07
C SER A 80 -3.85 -29.65 9.34
N ALA A 81 -3.79 -30.85 8.77
CA ALA A 81 -2.58 -31.31 8.05
C ALA A 81 -2.17 -30.35 6.93
N ILE A 82 -3.14 -29.70 6.27
CA ILE A 82 -2.86 -28.73 5.21
C ILE A 82 -2.23 -27.45 5.76
N ARG A 83 -2.63 -26.99 6.95
CA ARG A 83 -2.03 -25.80 7.60
C ARG A 83 -0.62 -26.08 8.07
N GLU A 84 -0.34 -27.29 8.58
CA GLU A 84 1.04 -27.72 8.88
C GLU A 84 1.91 -27.79 7.62
N GLN A 85 1.33 -28.19 6.49
CA GLN A 85 2.02 -28.18 5.20
C GLN A 85 2.30 -26.75 4.74
N ALA A 86 1.32 -25.86 4.84
CA ALA A 86 1.46 -24.44 4.50
C ALA A 86 2.58 -23.78 5.32
N GLU A 87 2.65 -24.05 6.62
CA GLU A 87 3.70 -23.51 7.50
C GLU A 87 5.11 -23.95 7.09
N LYS A 88 5.25 -25.15 6.49
CA LYS A 88 6.54 -25.65 5.99
C LYS A 88 6.92 -25.07 4.63
N ILE A 89 5.95 -24.68 3.82
CA ILE A 89 6.13 -24.26 2.43
C ILE A 89 6.23 -22.75 2.29
N ILE A 90 5.40 -21.99 3.02
CA ILE A 90 5.26 -20.55 2.87
C ILE A 90 6.11 -19.84 3.93
N PRO A 91 7.14 -19.08 3.53
CA PRO A 91 7.90 -18.26 4.47
C PRO A 91 7.00 -17.27 5.21
N GLY A 92 7.11 -17.19 6.53
CA GLY A 92 6.31 -16.26 7.32
C GLY A 92 4.81 -16.58 7.35
N TYR A 93 4.38 -17.82 7.08
CA TYR A 93 2.97 -18.24 7.00
C TYR A 93 2.11 -17.67 8.13
N ARG A 94 2.61 -17.67 9.37
CA ARG A 94 1.87 -17.18 10.55
C ARG A 94 1.54 -15.67 10.48
N CYS A 95 2.32 -14.91 9.73
CA CYS A 95 2.11 -13.47 9.52
C CYS A 95 1.26 -13.16 8.28
N ARG A 96 0.88 -14.18 7.48
CA ARG A 96 0.09 -14.06 6.25
C ARG A 96 -1.40 -13.99 6.55
N HIS A 97 -1.87 -12.87 7.04
CA HIS A 97 -3.23 -12.68 7.55
C HIS A 97 -4.33 -13.11 6.55
N LEU A 98 -4.18 -12.77 5.27
CA LEU A 98 -5.18 -13.15 4.25
C LEU A 98 -5.14 -14.65 3.93
N VAL A 99 -3.95 -15.27 3.89
CA VAL A 99 -3.81 -16.72 3.69
C VAL A 99 -4.40 -17.50 4.86
N GLN A 100 -4.31 -16.95 6.09
CA GLN A 100 -4.94 -17.54 7.28
C GLN A 100 -6.48 -17.56 7.21
N GLN A 101 -7.10 -16.69 6.40
CA GLN A 101 -8.55 -16.66 6.22
C GLN A 101 -9.06 -17.72 5.25
N LEU A 102 -8.21 -18.34 4.45
CA LEU A 102 -8.61 -19.43 3.56
C LEU A 102 -9.09 -20.64 4.35
N ASP A 103 -10.18 -21.25 3.93
CA ASP A 103 -10.57 -22.59 4.42
C ASP A 103 -9.55 -23.64 3.93
N ASP A 104 -9.63 -24.86 4.48
CA ASP A 104 -8.65 -25.90 4.16
C ASP A 104 -8.69 -26.29 2.67
N ARG A 105 -9.85 -26.23 2.00
CA ARG A 105 -10.02 -26.50 0.56
C ARG A 105 -9.32 -25.44 -0.30
N MET A 106 -9.63 -24.16 -0.05
CA MET A 106 -8.99 -23.05 -0.78
C MET A 106 -7.49 -22.97 -0.48
N LEU A 107 -7.07 -23.34 0.72
CA LEU A 107 -5.64 -23.40 1.07
C LEU A 107 -4.90 -24.47 0.27
N GLU A 108 -5.51 -25.64 -0.02
CA GLU A 108 -4.94 -26.66 -0.89
C GLU A 108 -4.74 -26.13 -2.32
N ASP A 109 -5.75 -25.46 -2.89
CA ASP A 109 -5.68 -24.87 -4.22
C ASP A 109 -4.63 -23.73 -4.27
N PHE A 110 -4.59 -22.88 -3.22
CA PHE A 110 -3.56 -21.84 -3.07
C PHE A 110 -2.15 -22.43 -3.04
N LEU A 111 -1.92 -23.50 -2.28
CA LEU A 111 -0.62 -24.18 -2.20
C LEU A 111 -0.22 -24.80 -3.54
N ALA A 112 -1.17 -25.31 -4.31
CA ALA A 112 -0.91 -25.83 -5.65
C ALA A 112 -0.38 -24.72 -6.58
N ILE A 113 -1.01 -23.54 -6.57
CA ILE A 113 -0.55 -22.37 -7.33
C ILE A 113 0.81 -21.89 -6.80
N TYR A 114 0.94 -21.71 -5.49
CA TYR A 114 2.18 -21.25 -4.86
C TYR A 114 3.37 -22.11 -5.24
N GLN A 115 3.24 -23.45 -5.13
CA GLN A 115 4.28 -24.40 -5.49
C GLN A 115 4.57 -24.40 -6.99
N ALA A 116 3.57 -24.25 -7.84
CA ALA A 116 3.77 -24.18 -9.28
C ALA A 116 4.58 -22.93 -9.64
N VAL A 117 4.24 -21.77 -9.10
CA VAL A 117 4.98 -20.52 -9.30
C VAL A 117 6.41 -20.65 -8.74
N ALA A 118 6.58 -21.15 -7.52
CA ALA A 118 7.89 -21.34 -6.91
C ALA A 118 8.82 -22.27 -7.70
N ASN A 119 8.26 -23.21 -8.50
CA ASN A 119 8.99 -24.15 -9.32
C ASN A 119 8.93 -23.83 -10.83
N PHE A 120 8.53 -22.63 -11.22
CA PHE A 120 8.47 -22.19 -12.63
C PHE A 120 7.62 -23.09 -13.53
N ARG A 121 6.57 -23.72 -12.97
CA ARG A 121 5.59 -24.47 -13.77
C ARG A 121 4.67 -23.49 -14.49
N THR A 122 4.31 -23.84 -15.71
CA THR A 122 3.37 -23.05 -16.50
C THR A 122 1.93 -23.51 -16.35
N GLU A 123 1.71 -24.68 -15.78
CA GLU A 123 0.38 -25.29 -15.61
C GLU A 123 0.17 -25.70 -14.15
N VAL A 124 -1.08 -25.58 -13.70
CA VAL A 124 -1.52 -25.99 -12.36
C VAL A 124 -2.86 -26.71 -12.48
N GLU A 125 -2.97 -27.92 -11.94
CA GLU A 125 -4.27 -28.57 -11.68
C GLU A 125 -4.68 -28.29 -10.23
N PHE A 126 -5.94 -27.95 -10.04
CA PHE A 126 -6.47 -27.70 -8.71
C PHE A 126 -6.97 -29.00 -8.06
N PRO A 127 -6.63 -29.24 -6.79
CA PRO A 127 -7.20 -30.34 -6.02
C PRO A 127 -8.73 -30.30 -5.97
N SER A 128 -9.32 -29.10 -5.98
CA SER A 128 -10.76 -28.89 -6.04
C SER A 128 -11.17 -28.12 -7.30
N SER A 129 -12.49 -27.97 -7.49
CA SER A 129 -13.04 -27.05 -8.50
C SER A 129 -13.54 -25.83 -7.78
N ILE A 130 -13.10 -24.63 -8.19
CA ILE A 130 -13.38 -23.36 -7.54
C ILE A 130 -14.18 -22.42 -8.44
N SER A 131 -14.88 -21.44 -7.86
CA SER A 131 -15.55 -20.39 -8.62
C SER A 131 -14.54 -19.42 -9.24
N MET A 132 -15.01 -18.57 -10.15
CA MET A 132 -14.17 -17.50 -10.72
C MET A 132 -13.71 -16.50 -9.66
N ASP A 133 -14.60 -16.15 -8.71
CA ASP A 133 -14.27 -15.21 -7.63
C ASP A 133 -13.19 -15.78 -6.69
N GLU A 134 -13.30 -17.06 -6.35
CA GLU A 134 -12.26 -17.77 -5.58
C GLU A 134 -10.92 -17.81 -6.34
N MET A 135 -10.94 -18.08 -7.66
CA MET A 135 -9.76 -18.04 -8.50
C MET A 135 -9.10 -16.66 -8.50
N GLU A 136 -9.89 -15.60 -8.67
CA GLU A 136 -9.41 -14.23 -8.65
C GLU A 136 -8.80 -13.86 -7.29
N ALA A 137 -9.44 -14.28 -6.20
CA ALA A 137 -8.92 -14.10 -4.85
C ALA A 137 -7.58 -14.82 -4.64
N LEU A 138 -7.43 -16.06 -5.07
CA LEU A 138 -6.17 -16.80 -4.97
C LEU A 138 -5.05 -16.16 -5.79
N MET A 139 -5.34 -15.71 -7.02
CA MET A 139 -4.36 -14.99 -7.84
C MET A 139 -3.98 -13.64 -7.24
N THR A 140 -4.94 -12.94 -6.63
CA THR A 140 -4.68 -11.70 -5.89
C THR A 140 -3.70 -11.92 -4.73
N LEU A 141 -3.83 -13.04 -4.00
CA LEU A 141 -2.86 -13.40 -2.96
C LEU A 141 -1.48 -13.70 -3.55
N ILE A 142 -1.41 -14.48 -4.62
CA ILE A 142 -0.13 -14.83 -5.28
C ILE A 142 0.60 -13.56 -5.76
N TYR A 143 -0.10 -12.67 -6.47
CA TYR A 143 0.53 -11.47 -7.02
C TYR A 143 0.80 -10.39 -5.96
N GLY A 144 -0.11 -10.19 -5.02
CA GLY A 144 -0.07 -9.08 -4.08
C GLY A 144 0.57 -9.41 -2.74
N ASN A 145 0.42 -10.66 -2.25
CA ASN A 145 0.74 -11.04 -0.88
C ASN A 145 1.76 -12.19 -0.74
N CYS A 146 2.45 -12.53 -1.84
CA CYS A 146 3.60 -13.45 -1.84
C CYS A 146 4.83 -12.71 -2.38
N PRO A 147 5.42 -11.79 -1.60
CA PRO A 147 6.50 -10.93 -2.07
C PRO A 147 7.73 -11.70 -2.54
N GLU A 148 7.94 -12.91 -2.04
CA GLU A 148 9.00 -13.82 -2.48
C GLU A 148 8.76 -14.41 -3.87
N LEU A 149 7.53 -14.44 -4.37
CA LEU A 149 7.20 -14.97 -5.70
C LEU A 149 7.22 -13.87 -6.78
N PHE A 150 8.16 -12.96 -6.72
CA PHE A 150 8.21 -11.79 -7.59
C PHE A 150 8.64 -12.09 -9.05
N GLN A 151 8.93 -13.32 -9.41
CA GLN A 151 9.23 -13.74 -10.79
C GLN A 151 7.98 -13.85 -11.67
N ILE A 152 6.78 -14.00 -11.07
CA ILE A 152 5.55 -14.10 -11.84
C ILE A 152 5.13 -12.73 -12.39
N ASP A 153 4.66 -12.70 -13.63
CA ASP A 153 4.19 -11.47 -14.26
C ASP A 153 2.74 -11.15 -13.86
N GLY A 154 2.58 -10.23 -12.92
CA GLY A 154 1.27 -9.77 -12.45
C GLY A 154 0.44 -8.98 -13.48
N ASN A 155 1.05 -8.60 -14.63
CA ASN A 155 0.35 -7.92 -15.73
C ASN A 155 0.00 -8.87 -16.88
N ALA A 156 0.48 -10.12 -16.84
CA ALA A 156 0.17 -11.08 -17.90
C ALA A 156 -1.26 -11.63 -17.75
N THR A 157 -1.88 -11.91 -18.88
CA THR A 157 -3.12 -12.69 -18.91
C THR A 157 -2.76 -14.14 -18.63
N TYR A 158 -3.45 -14.76 -17.69
CA TYR A 158 -3.36 -16.19 -17.47
C TYR A 158 -4.59 -16.91 -18.07
N TYR A 159 -4.38 -18.15 -18.51
CA TYR A 159 -5.44 -18.97 -19.06
C TYR A 159 -5.80 -20.06 -18.04
N TYR A 160 -7.08 -20.45 -17.99
CA TYR A 160 -7.57 -21.42 -17.03
C TYR A 160 -8.44 -22.50 -17.70
N ASN A 161 -8.46 -23.68 -17.10
CA ASN A 161 -9.34 -24.76 -17.45
C ASN A 161 -10.62 -24.70 -16.62
N SER A 162 -11.76 -24.99 -17.21
CA SER A 162 -13.05 -24.97 -16.49
C SER A 162 -13.98 -26.07 -16.94
N VAL A 163 -14.90 -26.46 -16.06
CA VAL A 163 -16.01 -27.39 -16.32
C VAL A 163 -17.32 -26.71 -15.96
N ASP A 164 -18.41 -27.13 -16.62
CA ASP A 164 -19.76 -26.66 -16.29
C ASP A 164 -20.37 -27.62 -15.26
N ARG A 165 -20.81 -27.10 -14.13
CA ARG A 165 -21.53 -27.85 -13.11
C ARG A 165 -22.83 -27.13 -12.79
N ASP A 166 -23.92 -27.74 -13.11
CA ASP A 166 -25.29 -27.25 -12.82
C ASP A 166 -25.56 -25.83 -13.38
N GLY A 167 -24.88 -25.48 -14.50
CA GLY A 167 -24.96 -24.15 -15.13
C GLY A 167 -24.01 -23.11 -14.58
N GLU A 168 -23.13 -23.49 -13.66
CA GLU A 168 -22.06 -22.65 -13.11
C GLU A 168 -20.69 -23.10 -13.63
N LYS A 169 -19.87 -22.12 -14.01
CA LYS A 169 -18.52 -22.37 -14.54
C LYS A 169 -17.53 -22.48 -13.41
N MET A 170 -17.02 -23.68 -13.20
CA MET A 170 -16.04 -23.98 -12.17
C MET A 170 -14.63 -24.11 -12.77
N VAL A 171 -13.67 -23.44 -12.18
CA VAL A 171 -12.24 -23.49 -12.58
C VAL A 171 -11.61 -24.75 -11.98
N THR A 172 -10.86 -25.48 -12.80
CA THR A 172 -10.19 -26.75 -12.41
C THR A 172 -8.66 -26.64 -12.46
N GLY A 173 -8.12 -25.51 -12.87
CA GLY A 173 -6.69 -25.28 -12.95
C GLY A 173 -6.31 -24.14 -13.84
N ILE A 174 -5.03 -23.81 -13.87
CA ILE A 174 -4.42 -22.80 -14.75
C ILE A 174 -3.67 -23.55 -15.86
N SER A 175 -3.90 -23.17 -17.12
CA SER A 175 -3.26 -23.77 -18.28
C SER A 175 -2.05 -22.98 -18.80
N GLU A 176 -1.87 -21.73 -18.34
CA GLU A 176 -0.70 -20.93 -18.70
C GLU A 176 -0.43 -19.88 -17.62
N LEU A 177 0.76 -19.95 -17.00
CA LEU A 177 1.34 -18.94 -16.13
C LEU A 177 2.52 -18.29 -16.84
N SER A 178 2.64 -16.97 -16.76
CA SER A 178 3.73 -16.21 -17.37
C SER A 178 4.71 -15.68 -16.34
N TYR A 179 5.99 -15.65 -16.70
CA TYR A 179 7.07 -15.18 -15.85
C TYR A 179 7.84 -14.07 -16.56
N HIS A 180 8.16 -12.99 -15.88
CA HIS A 180 9.00 -11.91 -16.41
C HIS A 180 10.49 -12.12 -16.12
N MET A 181 10.86 -13.16 -15.36
CA MET A 181 12.22 -13.60 -15.10
C MET A 181 12.36 -15.10 -15.40
N ASP A 182 13.48 -15.52 -15.94
CA ASP A 182 13.85 -16.93 -15.96
C ASP A 182 14.31 -17.41 -14.57
N GLU A 183 14.35 -18.73 -14.37
CA GLU A 183 14.66 -19.34 -13.09
C GLU A 183 16.04 -18.95 -12.54
N ASP A 184 17.06 -18.89 -13.39
CA ASP A 184 18.42 -18.56 -12.98
C ASP A 184 18.55 -17.08 -12.60
N THR A 185 17.87 -16.20 -13.34
CA THR A 185 17.80 -14.76 -13.02
C THR A 185 17.07 -14.54 -11.71
N TYR A 186 15.91 -15.18 -11.52
CA TYR A 186 15.17 -15.12 -10.27
C TYR A 186 15.96 -15.61 -9.07
N ARG A 187 16.63 -16.76 -9.17
CA ARG A 187 17.43 -17.31 -8.07
C ARG A 187 18.51 -16.33 -7.58
N ARG A 188 19.20 -15.68 -8.53
CA ARG A 188 20.20 -14.64 -8.18
C ARG A 188 19.56 -13.41 -7.55
N ALA A 189 18.45 -12.95 -8.12
CA ALA A 189 17.70 -11.79 -7.62
C ALA A 189 17.14 -12.08 -6.22
N TYR A 190 16.55 -13.24 -5.99
CA TYR A 190 16.03 -13.67 -4.69
C TYR A 190 17.12 -13.68 -3.61
N GLN A 191 18.29 -14.27 -3.90
CA GLN A 191 19.41 -14.30 -2.94
C GLN A 191 19.90 -12.89 -2.57
N GLN A 192 19.87 -11.94 -3.51
CA GLN A 192 20.23 -10.56 -3.24
C GLN A 192 19.18 -9.88 -2.35
N CYS A 193 17.90 -10.04 -2.67
CA CYS A 193 16.79 -9.50 -1.87
C CYS A 193 16.79 -10.09 -0.46
N ASP A 194 16.86 -11.42 -0.33
CA ASP A 194 16.85 -12.10 0.96
C ASP A 194 17.98 -11.64 1.87
N ARG A 195 19.20 -11.52 1.33
CA ARG A 195 20.34 -11.00 2.09
C ARG A 195 20.05 -9.60 2.64
N ILE A 196 19.50 -8.70 1.81
CA ILE A 196 19.18 -7.34 2.23
C ILE A 196 18.06 -7.35 3.29
N VAL A 197 17.02 -8.16 3.08
CA VAL A 197 15.95 -8.33 4.07
C VAL A 197 16.52 -8.80 5.40
N GLN A 198 17.39 -9.81 5.41
CA GLN A 198 18.01 -10.32 6.64
C GLN A 198 18.91 -9.28 7.32
N GLU A 199 19.60 -8.42 6.56
CA GLU A 199 20.37 -7.30 7.11
C GLU A 199 19.46 -6.31 7.84
N VAL A 200 18.32 -5.93 7.23
CA VAL A 200 17.34 -5.02 7.82
C VAL A 200 16.70 -5.63 9.07
N VAL A 201 16.28 -6.90 8.99
CA VAL A 201 15.69 -7.65 10.12
C VAL A 201 16.68 -7.75 11.29
N SER A 202 17.95 -8.03 10.99
CA SER A 202 19.00 -8.10 12.03
C SER A 202 19.24 -6.74 12.69
N GLY A 203 19.12 -5.64 11.94
CA GLY A 203 19.21 -4.28 12.46
C GLY A 203 18.07 -3.92 13.42
N ALA A 204 16.95 -4.63 13.36
CA ALA A 204 15.80 -4.46 14.24
C ALA A 204 15.82 -5.39 15.47
N ALA A 205 16.87 -6.21 15.65
CA ALA A 205 16.91 -7.17 16.74
C ALA A 205 16.79 -6.50 18.12
N GLY A 206 15.83 -6.97 18.93
CA GLY A 206 15.56 -6.46 20.27
C GLY A 206 14.72 -5.18 20.33
N LEU A 207 14.30 -4.64 19.20
CA LEU A 207 13.34 -3.55 19.14
C LEU A 207 11.91 -4.07 19.43
N SER A 208 11.03 -3.19 19.91
CA SER A 208 9.59 -3.45 19.93
C SER A 208 9.03 -3.54 18.50
N ALA A 209 7.86 -4.16 18.31
CA ALA A 209 7.22 -4.28 16.99
C ALA A 209 7.10 -2.93 16.27
N ARG A 210 6.71 -1.89 16.99
CA ARG A 210 6.61 -0.52 16.46
C ARG A 210 7.96 0.08 16.04
N GLU A 211 9.00 -0.10 16.86
CA GLU A 211 10.33 0.40 16.54
C GLU A 211 10.94 -0.38 15.36
N ALA A 212 10.68 -1.68 15.27
CA ALA A 212 11.07 -2.53 14.17
C ALA A 212 10.37 -2.13 12.87
N GLU A 213 9.07 -1.87 12.92
CA GLU A 213 8.30 -1.33 11.79
C GLU A 213 8.85 0.03 11.33
N LEU A 214 9.10 0.95 12.26
CA LEU A 214 9.67 2.26 11.95
C LEU A 214 11.08 2.14 11.36
N HIS A 215 11.87 1.16 11.81
CA HIS A 215 13.18 0.85 11.25
C HIS A 215 13.04 0.36 9.78
N ALA A 216 12.13 -0.56 9.51
CA ALA A 216 11.83 -1.04 8.15
C ALA A 216 11.36 0.10 7.24
N TYR A 217 10.42 0.93 7.71
CA TYR A 217 9.92 2.08 6.97
C TYR A 217 11.04 3.04 6.57
N ARG A 218 11.88 3.44 7.53
CA ARG A 218 13.02 4.33 7.28
C ARG A 218 14.04 3.74 6.32
N TYR A 219 14.26 2.42 6.39
CA TYR A 219 15.12 1.73 5.44
C TYR A 219 14.56 1.84 4.03
N VAL A 220 13.31 1.42 3.81
CA VAL A 220 12.70 1.39 2.48
C VAL A 220 12.60 2.80 1.88
N THR A 221 12.09 3.77 2.64
CA THR A 221 11.92 5.15 2.16
C THR A 221 13.24 5.84 1.85
N GLY A 222 14.30 5.53 2.61
CA GLY A 222 15.62 6.11 2.40
C GLY A 222 16.49 5.39 1.37
N HIS A 223 16.17 4.12 1.07
CA HIS A 223 16.93 3.30 0.12
C HIS A 223 16.38 3.39 -1.30
N CYS A 224 15.07 3.58 -1.44
CA CYS A 224 14.35 3.50 -2.71
C CYS A 224 13.78 4.86 -3.13
N VAL A 225 13.72 5.10 -4.44
CA VAL A 225 13.01 6.24 -5.04
C VAL A 225 11.85 5.75 -5.90
N TYR A 226 10.81 6.59 -6.03
CA TYR A 226 9.69 6.29 -6.94
C TYR A 226 10.15 6.44 -8.39
N ASP A 227 10.17 5.34 -9.12
CA ASP A 227 10.66 5.31 -10.51
C ASP A 227 10.00 4.16 -11.29
N LEU A 228 9.51 4.47 -12.49
CA LEU A 228 8.87 3.53 -13.40
C LEU A 228 9.80 3.07 -14.54
N SER A 229 11.06 3.50 -14.55
CA SER A 229 11.97 3.28 -15.69
C SER A 229 12.58 1.88 -15.74
N THR A 230 12.57 1.14 -14.62
CA THR A 230 13.03 -0.25 -14.58
C THR A 230 11.88 -1.23 -14.78
N PRO A 231 12.08 -2.34 -15.51
CA PRO A 231 11.07 -3.38 -15.68
C PRO A 231 10.68 -4.06 -14.37
N TYR A 232 11.51 -3.95 -13.33
CA TYR A 232 11.29 -4.58 -12.03
C TYR A 232 10.75 -3.63 -10.95
N CYS A 233 10.33 -2.41 -11.32
CA CYS A 233 9.82 -1.42 -10.36
C CYS A 233 8.61 -1.91 -9.53
N GLY A 234 7.84 -2.87 -10.01
CA GLY A 234 6.73 -3.51 -9.30
C GLY A 234 7.12 -4.69 -8.40
N THR A 235 8.41 -4.88 -8.13
CA THR A 235 8.91 -6.03 -7.39
C THR A 235 9.83 -5.64 -6.24
N PRO A 236 9.99 -6.51 -5.22
CA PRO A 236 11.00 -6.31 -4.19
C PRO A 236 12.42 -6.19 -4.72
N TYR A 237 12.73 -6.84 -5.85
CA TYR A 237 14.05 -6.70 -6.49
C TYR A 237 14.32 -5.27 -6.96
N GLY A 238 13.34 -4.64 -7.60
CA GLY A 238 13.45 -3.23 -7.98
C GLY A 238 13.68 -2.31 -6.77
N ALA A 239 12.92 -2.50 -5.70
CA ALA A 239 13.05 -1.71 -4.49
C ALA A 239 14.37 -1.96 -3.74
N LEU A 240 14.74 -3.22 -3.47
CA LEU A 240 15.84 -3.57 -2.59
C LEU A 240 17.20 -3.53 -3.30
N VAL A 241 17.26 -3.94 -4.58
CA VAL A 241 18.53 -4.09 -5.30
C VAL A 241 18.78 -2.93 -6.26
N GLU A 242 17.75 -2.51 -7.01
CA GLU A 242 17.90 -1.39 -7.94
C GLU A 242 17.64 -0.01 -7.29
N GLY A 243 17.03 0.01 -6.07
CA GLY A 243 16.67 1.24 -5.37
C GLY A 243 15.57 2.03 -6.08
N ARG A 244 14.73 1.38 -6.89
CA ARG A 244 13.70 1.98 -7.73
C ARG A 244 12.42 1.16 -7.67
N ALA A 245 11.33 1.77 -7.23
CA ALA A 245 10.05 1.06 -7.16
C ALA A 245 8.86 1.99 -7.43
N LYS A 246 7.76 1.39 -7.80
CA LYS A 246 6.43 1.96 -7.71
C LYS A 246 5.71 1.38 -6.47
N CYS A 247 4.44 1.72 -6.26
CA CYS A 247 3.68 1.37 -5.06
C CYS A 247 3.67 -0.15 -4.76
N ASP A 248 3.48 -1.01 -5.76
CA ASP A 248 3.45 -2.46 -5.55
C ASP A 248 4.82 -3.06 -5.18
N GLY A 249 5.91 -2.59 -5.79
CA GLY A 249 7.26 -2.97 -5.37
C GLY A 249 7.58 -2.52 -3.95
N THR A 250 7.17 -1.31 -3.59
CA THR A 250 7.32 -0.75 -2.24
C THR A 250 6.50 -1.53 -1.21
N GLY A 251 5.21 -1.75 -1.48
CA GLY A 251 4.30 -2.47 -0.58
C GLY A 251 4.74 -3.91 -0.33
N LYS A 252 5.10 -4.65 -1.40
CA LYS A 252 5.63 -6.02 -1.28
C LYS A 252 6.94 -6.07 -0.49
N THR A 253 7.80 -5.08 -0.64
CA THR A 253 9.06 -5.00 0.11
C THR A 253 8.81 -4.76 1.59
N MET A 254 7.93 -3.82 1.94
CA MET A 254 7.53 -3.59 3.33
C MET A 254 6.93 -4.86 3.94
N GLN A 255 6.01 -5.51 3.24
CA GLN A 255 5.42 -6.77 3.70
C GLN A 255 6.49 -7.83 3.97
N TRP A 256 7.41 -8.08 3.04
CA TRP A 256 8.45 -9.09 3.22
C TRP A 256 9.31 -8.83 4.45
N ILE A 257 9.78 -7.59 4.62
CA ILE A 257 10.60 -7.21 5.76
C ILE A 257 9.82 -7.39 7.09
N LEU A 258 8.58 -6.90 7.16
CA LEU A 258 7.77 -6.97 8.38
C LEU A 258 7.40 -8.41 8.76
N GLU A 259 7.03 -9.24 7.79
CA GLU A 259 6.75 -10.66 8.02
C GLU A 259 7.99 -11.42 8.55
N GLN A 260 9.19 -11.10 8.04
CA GLN A 260 10.44 -11.67 8.56
C GLN A 260 10.81 -11.15 9.97
N MET A 261 10.25 -10.02 10.39
CA MET A 261 10.33 -9.52 11.78
C MET A 261 9.25 -10.14 12.69
N GLY A 262 8.35 -10.97 12.14
CA GLY A 262 7.24 -11.56 12.89
C GLY A 262 6.05 -10.62 13.05
N ILE A 263 5.97 -9.54 12.25
CA ILE A 263 4.87 -8.57 12.25
C ILE A 263 3.88 -8.96 11.15
N VAL A 264 2.61 -9.10 11.51
CA VAL A 264 1.54 -9.34 10.53
C VAL A 264 1.43 -8.13 9.60
N CYS A 265 1.59 -8.37 8.31
CA CYS A 265 1.51 -7.33 7.30
C CYS A 265 0.86 -7.90 6.03
N LEU A 266 -0.10 -7.18 5.50
CA LEU A 266 -0.73 -7.51 4.23
C LEU A 266 -0.53 -6.36 3.25
N SER A 267 -0.43 -6.70 1.98
CA SER A 267 -0.40 -5.74 0.88
C SER A 267 -1.78 -5.71 0.24
N ILE A 268 -2.38 -4.55 0.18
CA ILE A 268 -3.71 -4.35 -0.42
C ILE A 268 -3.65 -3.29 -1.51
N SER A 269 -4.59 -3.34 -2.44
CA SER A 269 -4.71 -2.37 -3.51
C SER A 269 -6.13 -1.86 -3.67
N GLY A 270 -6.24 -0.64 -4.17
CA GLY A 270 -7.49 0.02 -4.48
C GLY A 270 -7.32 0.96 -5.65
N ALA A 271 -8.43 1.53 -6.11
CA ALA A 271 -8.42 2.48 -7.22
C ALA A 271 -9.39 3.63 -6.94
N PRO A 272 -9.07 4.86 -7.39
CA PRO A 272 -9.97 5.99 -7.25
C PRO A 272 -11.27 5.77 -8.04
N LEU A 273 -12.39 6.22 -7.49
CA LEU A 273 -13.71 6.09 -8.12
C LEU A 273 -13.85 6.85 -9.45
N ASP A 274 -13.02 7.84 -9.69
CA ASP A 274 -13.00 8.64 -10.94
C ASP A 274 -12.22 7.98 -12.08
N GLY A 275 -11.69 6.74 -11.87
CA GLY A 275 -10.97 5.98 -12.89
C GLY A 275 -9.49 6.35 -13.02
N GLY A 276 -8.90 6.95 -11.99
CA GLY A 276 -7.46 7.19 -11.90
C GLY A 276 -6.64 5.90 -11.77
N ASN A 277 -5.31 6.05 -11.66
CA ASN A 277 -4.42 4.92 -11.46
C ASN A 277 -4.66 4.26 -10.09
N GLY A 278 -4.64 2.92 -10.07
CA GLY A 278 -4.68 2.15 -8.83
C GLY A 278 -3.44 2.41 -7.97
N HIS A 279 -3.58 2.14 -6.68
CA HIS A 279 -2.53 2.27 -5.69
C HIS A 279 -2.44 1.01 -4.83
N GLN A 280 -1.24 0.70 -4.33
CA GLN A 280 -0.99 -0.41 -3.41
C GLN A 280 -0.27 0.10 -2.17
N TRP A 281 -0.72 -0.35 -0.99
CA TRP A 281 -0.17 -0.01 0.32
C TRP A 281 -0.21 -1.22 1.25
N ASN A 282 0.15 -1.05 2.50
CA ASN A 282 0.14 -2.11 3.49
C ASN A 282 -0.89 -1.86 4.59
N VAL A 283 -1.32 -2.94 5.23
CA VAL A 283 -1.98 -2.92 6.54
C VAL A 283 -1.13 -3.75 7.49
N ALA A 284 -0.66 -3.16 8.57
CA ALA A 284 0.22 -3.82 9.54
C ALA A 284 -0.44 -3.89 10.93
N GLU A 285 -0.24 -5.02 11.63
CA GLU A 285 -0.72 -5.20 13.00
C GLU A 285 0.36 -4.78 13.99
N ILE A 286 0.11 -3.69 14.71
CA ILE A 286 0.99 -3.19 15.77
C ILE A 286 0.23 -3.10 17.08
N ASP A 287 0.75 -3.80 18.09
CA ASP A 287 0.14 -3.86 19.42
C ASP A 287 -1.33 -4.35 19.41
N GLY A 288 -1.67 -5.28 18.51
CA GLY A 288 -3.02 -5.84 18.35
C GLY A 288 -4.01 -4.93 17.58
N ILE A 289 -3.53 -3.88 16.93
CA ILE A 289 -4.34 -2.96 16.12
C ILE A 289 -3.78 -2.92 14.70
N PHE A 290 -4.67 -3.02 13.71
CA PHE A 290 -4.32 -2.91 12.30
C PHE A 290 -4.38 -1.47 11.82
N TYR A 291 -3.27 -0.95 11.31
CA TYR A 291 -3.12 0.39 10.74
C TYR A 291 -2.76 0.34 9.27
N ASP A 292 -3.25 1.31 8.52
CA ASP A 292 -2.81 1.51 7.14
C ASP A 292 -1.41 2.17 7.12
N LEU A 293 -0.54 1.65 6.26
CA LEU A 293 0.87 2.03 6.15
C LEU A 293 1.27 2.16 4.67
N ASP A 294 1.66 3.36 4.23
CA ASP A 294 2.08 3.58 2.85
C ASP A 294 3.45 4.25 2.78
N ALA A 295 4.47 3.43 2.62
CA ALA A 295 5.84 3.91 2.49
C ALA A 295 6.11 4.61 1.14
N THR A 296 5.27 4.42 0.12
CA THR A 296 5.43 5.05 -1.19
C THR A 296 5.39 6.57 -1.10
N ALA A 297 4.61 7.10 -0.15
CA ALA A 297 4.44 8.54 0.04
C ALA A 297 5.74 9.27 0.48
N ASP A 298 6.69 8.53 1.06
CA ASP A 298 7.95 9.08 1.60
C ASP A 298 9.20 8.59 0.85
N LEU A 299 9.05 7.88 -0.29
CA LEU A 299 10.21 7.38 -1.04
C LEU A 299 11.18 8.48 -1.45
N GLY A 300 12.47 8.21 -1.26
CA GLY A 300 13.56 9.16 -1.53
C GLY A 300 13.82 10.17 -0.40
N ASN A 301 13.02 10.13 0.67
CA ASN A 301 13.22 10.97 1.85
C ASN A 301 14.00 10.25 2.95
N GLN A 302 14.82 10.98 3.67
CA GLN A 302 15.65 10.47 4.77
C GLN A 302 15.71 11.47 5.93
N GLY A 303 15.87 10.93 7.15
CA GLY A 303 16.07 11.74 8.35
C GLY A 303 14.90 12.68 8.61
N ASP A 304 15.19 13.96 8.76
CA ASP A 304 14.23 15.02 9.06
C ASP A 304 13.38 15.46 7.85
N LYS A 305 13.59 14.87 6.67
CA LYS A 305 12.77 15.08 5.48
C LYS A 305 11.59 14.10 5.38
N LEU A 306 11.57 13.06 6.19
CA LEU A 306 10.45 12.12 6.25
C LEU A 306 9.20 12.81 6.81
N LEU A 307 8.10 12.68 6.11
CA LEU A 307 6.83 13.30 6.48
C LEU A 307 5.97 12.40 7.39
N TYR A 308 6.11 11.09 7.26
CA TYR A 308 5.33 10.08 7.99
C TYR A 308 3.81 10.26 7.90
N GLY A 309 3.33 10.98 6.89
CA GLY A 309 1.92 11.34 6.74
C GLY A 309 0.99 10.14 6.57
N ARG A 310 1.53 9.00 6.08
CA ARG A 310 0.81 7.74 5.88
C ARG A 310 1.45 6.58 6.66
N PHE A 311 2.06 6.88 7.82
CA PHE A 311 2.62 5.87 8.71
C PHE A 311 1.66 5.54 9.85
N ASN A 312 1.10 4.33 9.86
CA ASN A 312 0.17 3.81 10.86
C ASN A 312 -1.04 4.72 11.07
N VAL A 313 -1.71 5.04 9.99
CA VAL A 313 -2.88 5.90 9.94
C VAL A 313 -4.17 5.08 10.04
N ASP A 314 -5.29 5.77 10.28
CA ASP A 314 -6.61 5.17 10.18
C ASP A 314 -6.94 4.77 8.73
N ASN A 315 -7.94 3.90 8.59
CA ASN A 315 -8.35 3.40 7.27
C ASN A 315 -8.98 4.47 6.37
N HIS A 316 -9.48 5.59 6.90
CA HIS A 316 -10.10 6.63 6.09
C HIS A 316 -9.07 7.38 5.24
N LEU A 317 -7.90 7.67 5.81
CA LEU A 317 -6.91 8.53 5.17
C LEU A 317 -6.41 7.99 3.82
N ILE A 318 -6.37 6.67 3.64
CA ILE A 318 -5.92 6.04 2.38
C ILE A 318 -7.09 5.42 1.62
N ARG A 319 -8.00 4.69 2.31
CA ARG A 319 -9.08 3.93 1.66
C ARG A 319 -10.19 4.81 1.09
N ASP A 320 -10.38 6.03 1.58
CA ASP A 320 -11.31 6.99 0.98
C ASP A 320 -10.77 7.55 -0.36
N LEU A 321 -9.44 7.60 -0.51
CA LEU A 321 -8.80 7.98 -1.77
C LEU A 321 -8.73 6.80 -2.76
N TYR A 322 -8.48 5.60 -2.23
CA TYR A 322 -8.30 4.35 -2.98
C TYR A 322 -9.18 3.24 -2.39
N PRO A 323 -10.50 3.24 -2.64
CA PRO A 323 -11.37 2.15 -2.24
C PRO A 323 -10.78 0.79 -2.62
N ILE A 324 -10.79 -0.14 -1.66
CA ILE A 324 -10.21 -1.48 -1.84
C ILE A 324 -10.93 -2.20 -2.97
N GLY A 325 -10.19 -2.87 -3.84
CA GLY A 325 -10.73 -3.59 -4.98
C GLY A 325 -11.57 -4.82 -4.60
N ASP A 326 -12.57 -5.13 -5.41
CA ASP A 326 -13.50 -6.25 -5.19
C ASP A 326 -12.80 -7.61 -5.09
N GLY A 327 -11.67 -7.81 -5.78
CA GLY A 327 -10.87 -9.03 -5.70
C GLY A 327 -10.37 -9.37 -4.28
N TYR A 328 -10.24 -8.36 -3.40
CA TYR A 328 -9.98 -8.62 -1.97
C TYR A 328 -11.29 -8.82 -1.20
N LEU A 329 -12.30 -7.98 -1.43
CA LEU A 329 -13.51 -7.93 -0.63
C LEU A 329 -14.45 -9.11 -0.88
N SER A 330 -14.34 -9.79 -2.02
CA SER A 330 -15.17 -10.95 -2.36
C SER A 330 -14.92 -12.16 -1.44
N CYS A 331 -13.66 -12.35 -0.98
CA CYS A 331 -13.26 -13.53 -0.21
C CYS A 331 -12.57 -13.21 1.12
N PHE A 332 -12.20 -11.96 1.38
CA PHE A 332 -11.41 -11.59 2.56
C PHE A 332 -12.03 -10.45 3.35
N THR A 333 -11.85 -10.53 4.66
CA THR A 333 -12.07 -9.39 5.55
C THR A 333 -10.75 -8.63 5.71
N ILE A 334 -10.72 -7.37 5.26
CA ILE A 334 -9.55 -6.52 5.41
C ILE A 334 -9.66 -5.76 6.73
N PRO A 335 -8.78 -6.03 7.69
CA PRO A 335 -8.83 -5.36 8.98
C PRO A 335 -8.44 -3.87 8.85
N GLY A 336 -8.72 -3.09 9.90
CA GLY A 336 -8.36 -1.68 9.96
C GLY A 336 -8.83 -1.03 11.26
N THR A 337 -8.59 0.26 11.39
CA THR A 337 -8.99 1.06 12.56
C THR A 337 -9.41 2.46 12.13
N ASP A 338 -10.29 3.07 12.92
CA ASP A 338 -10.65 4.49 12.78
C ASP A 338 -9.77 5.39 13.66
N SER A 339 -8.73 4.82 14.28
CA SER A 339 -7.89 5.50 15.26
C SER A 339 -6.54 5.90 14.68
N MET A 340 -6.20 7.16 14.80
CA MET A 340 -4.87 7.71 14.49
C MET A 340 -3.84 7.50 15.62
N SER A 341 -4.19 6.81 16.71
CA SER A 341 -3.30 6.63 17.89
C SER A 341 -1.98 5.92 17.57
N GLY A 342 -1.93 5.13 16.50
CA GLY A 342 -0.72 4.46 15.98
C GLY A 342 0.16 5.36 15.13
N SER A 343 -0.36 6.46 14.58
CA SER A 343 0.37 7.30 13.63
C SER A 343 1.64 7.87 14.25
N TYR A 344 2.63 8.10 13.38
CA TYR A 344 3.90 8.69 13.80
C TYR A 344 3.70 10.01 14.55
N HIS A 345 2.83 10.88 14.03
CA HIS A 345 2.60 12.22 14.59
C HIS A 345 1.88 12.16 15.94
N ALA A 346 0.90 11.27 16.12
CA ALA A 346 0.23 11.10 17.41
C ALA A 346 1.23 10.61 18.48
N ARG A 347 2.09 9.64 18.14
CA ARG A 347 3.08 9.06 19.06
C ARG A 347 4.23 10.01 19.40
N ASN A 348 4.57 10.92 18.52
CA ASN A 348 5.64 11.89 18.74
C ASN A 348 5.12 13.27 19.20
N HIS A 349 3.83 13.37 19.55
CA HIS A 349 3.20 14.62 19.98
C HIS A 349 3.35 15.77 18.97
N THR A 350 3.33 15.44 17.68
CA THR A 350 3.36 16.39 16.56
C THR A 350 2.05 16.38 15.76
N ARG A 351 1.01 15.73 16.29
CA ARG A 351 -0.35 15.79 15.76
C ARG A 351 -1.13 16.89 16.49
N VAL A 352 -1.70 17.80 15.71
CA VAL A 352 -2.55 18.89 16.17
C VAL A 352 -4.00 18.44 16.11
N GLU A 353 -4.59 18.12 17.25
CA GLU A 353 -5.99 17.65 17.32
C GLU A 353 -6.98 18.81 17.34
N SER A 354 -6.56 19.95 17.90
CA SER A 354 -7.39 21.16 18.01
C SER A 354 -6.56 22.42 17.74
N ASP A 355 -7.24 23.54 17.50
CA ASP A 355 -6.57 24.84 17.30
C ASP A 355 -5.76 25.26 18.54
N ALA A 356 -6.19 24.87 19.73
CA ALA A 356 -5.48 25.16 20.98
C ALA A 356 -4.12 24.45 21.07
N ASP A 357 -3.95 23.31 20.42
CA ASP A 357 -2.70 22.52 20.42
C ASP A 357 -1.66 23.07 19.44
N CYS A 358 -2.11 23.81 18.44
CA CYS A 358 -1.30 24.22 17.30
C CYS A 358 -0.11 25.10 17.74
N GLY A 359 -0.36 26.15 18.49
CA GLY A 359 0.67 27.07 18.96
C GLY A 359 1.73 26.40 19.85
N PRO A 360 1.35 25.69 20.92
CA PRO A 360 2.27 24.96 21.78
C PRO A 360 3.14 23.94 21.02
N ILE A 361 2.56 23.14 20.13
CA ILE A 361 3.29 22.14 19.34
C ILE A 361 4.29 22.82 18.41
N LEU A 362 3.87 23.84 17.65
CA LEU A 362 4.77 24.59 16.77
C LEU A 362 5.90 25.27 17.55
N ALA A 363 5.60 25.93 18.66
CA ALA A 363 6.61 26.57 19.50
C ALA A 363 7.66 25.58 20.00
N GLN A 364 7.24 24.39 20.43
CA GLN A 364 8.14 23.33 20.84
C GLN A 364 9.05 22.89 19.69
N GLN A 365 8.48 22.61 18.51
CA GLN A 365 9.24 22.14 17.35
C GLN A 365 10.20 23.20 16.83
N PHE A 366 9.75 24.46 16.66
CA PHE A 366 10.64 25.56 16.27
C PHE A 366 11.78 25.75 17.28
N SER A 367 11.50 25.74 18.59
CA SER A 367 12.52 25.86 19.62
C SER A 367 13.59 24.78 19.52
N GLN A 368 13.19 23.53 19.26
CA GLN A 368 14.11 22.40 19.12
C GLN A 368 15.05 22.56 17.92
N VAL A 369 14.51 22.97 16.77
CA VAL A 369 15.37 23.13 15.55
C VAL A 369 16.23 24.37 15.63
N ILE A 370 15.76 25.46 16.24
CA ILE A 370 16.55 26.67 16.49
C ILE A 370 17.74 26.35 17.42
N GLN A 371 17.50 25.60 18.51
CA GLN A 371 18.57 25.16 19.43
C GLN A 371 19.63 24.29 18.73
N LYS A 372 19.25 23.52 17.72
CA LYS A 372 20.15 22.72 16.88
C LYS A 372 20.79 23.52 15.73
N ASN A 373 20.54 24.82 15.67
CA ASN A 373 21.04 25.70 14.62
C ASN A 373 20.45 25.46 13.22
N GLY A 374 19.25 24.93 13.17
CA GLY A 374 18.48 24.60 11.97
C GLY A 374 18.07 23.14 11.90
N GLY A 375 17.24 22.80 10.93
CA GLY A 375 16.69 21.46 10.70
C GLY A 375 15.27 21.50 10.17
N SER A 376 14.69 20.35 9.96
CA SER A 376 13.29 20.21 9.52
C SER A 376 12.47 19.47 10.56
N PHE A 377 11.18 19.74 10.57
CA PHE A 377 10.17 18.98 11.30
C PHE A 377 8.84 19.02 10.56
N ALA A 378 8.00 18.05 10.84
CA ALA A 378 6.64 17.99 10.31
C ALA A 378 5.62 17.87 11.45
N ILE A 379 4.46 18.45 11.24
CA ILE A 379 3.28 18.27 12.08
C ILE A 379 2.14 17.75 11.21
N GLN A 380 1.23 16.96 11.79
CA GLN A 380 0.02 16.52 11.14
C GLN A 380 -1.18 17.21 11.79
N LEU A 381 -2.07 17.75 10.98
CA LEU A 381 -3.26 18.47 11.41
C LEU A 381 -4.46 17.52 11.34
N ALA A 382 -5.34 17.55 12.33
CA ALA A 382 -6.53 16.71 12.33
C ALA A 382 -7.56 17.14 11.28
N GLN A 383 -7.55 18.43 10.90
CA GLN A 383 -8.51 19.01 9.97
C GLN A 383 -7.83 19.81 8.86
N SER A 384 -8.33 19.70 7.64
CA SER A 384 -7.83 20.46 6.48
C SER A 384 -7.93 21.98 6.64
N ALA A 385 -8.97 22.47 7.34
CA ALA A 385 -9.12 23.89 7.63
C ALA A 385 -7.93 24.48 8.41
N GLN A 386 -7.27 23.67 9.25
CA GLN A 386 -6.06 24.08 9.98
C GLN A 386 -4.87 24.27 9.04
N VAL A 387 -4.80 23.51 7.93
CA VAL A 387 -3.77 23.66 6.88
C VAL A 387 -3.86 25.06 6.26
N ASP A 388 -5.07 25.49 5.92
CA ASP A 388 -5.30 26.81 5.31
C ASP A 388 -4.92 27.94 6.28
N GLU A 389 -5.28 27.81 7.55
CA GLU A 389 -4.93 28.79 8.58
C GLU A 389 -3.41 28.89 8.79
N LEU A 390 -2.71 27.76 8.88
CA LEU A 390 -1.25 27.77 8.99
C LEU A 390 -0.59 28.33 7.72
N SER A 391 -1.11 28.01 6.55
CA SER A 391 -0.61 28.56 5.28
C SER A 391 -0.76 30.08 5.24
N ARG A 392 -1.85 30.60 5.81
CA ARG A 392 -2.08 32.06 5.96
C ARG A 392 -1.07 32.70 6.94
N ILE A 393 -0.83 32.06 8.09
CA ILE A 393 0.09 32.58 9.13
C ILE A 393 1.54 32.52 8.63
N PHE A 394 1.97 31.34 8.16
CA PHE A 394 3.34 31.07 7.76
C PHE A 394 3.67 31.48 6.31
N GLY A 395 2.70 31.97 5.57
CA GLY A 395 2.86 32.59 4.26
C GLY A 395 3.50 33.99 4.30
N LYS A 396 3.55 34.63 5.49
CA LYS A 396 4.16 35.93 5.70
C LYS A 396 5.03 35.91 6.95
N TRP A 397 6.25 36.43 6.81
CA TRP A 397 7.25 36.43 7.89
C TRP A 397 6.73 37.12 9.16
N GLU A 398 6.16 38.32 9.03
CA GLU A 398 5.69 39.14 10.16
C GLU A 398 4.54 38.47 10.93
N ASP A 399 3.71 37.72 10.22
CA ASP A 399 2.59 37.00 10.84
C ASP A 399 3.09 35.76 11.58
N ALA A 400 4.04 35.01 11.00
CA ALA A 400 4.69 33.88 11.61
C ALA A 400 5.50 34.26 12.86
N GLU A 401 6.30 35.33 12.77
CA GLU A 401 7.10 35.82 13.90
C GLU A 401 6.19 36.27 15.04
N ARG A 402 5.12 37.02 14.75
CA ARG A 402 4.14 37.44 15.73
C ARG A 402 3.48 36.25 16.42
N PHE A 403 3.02 35.28 15.64
CA PHE A 403 2.40 34.05 16.13
C PHE A 403 3.34 33.27 17.06
N LEU A 404 4.55 32.99 16.63
CA LEU A 404 5.53 32.24 17.42
C LEU A 404 5.96 32.99 18.68
N LYS A 405 6.04 34.32 18.63
CA LYS A 405 6.39 35.16 19.76
C LYS A 405 5.37 35.12 20.89
N GLU A 406 4.09 34.91 20.57
CA GLU A 406 3.01 34.71 21.60
C GLU A 406 3.29 33.48 22.44
N TYR A 407 4.01 32.48 21.88
CA TYR A 407 4.43 31.24 22.55
C TYR A 407 5.91 31.26 22.99
N GLY A 408 6.55 32.41 23.02
CA GLY A 408 7.90 32.59 23.53
C GLY A 408 9.03 32.21 22.56
N VAL A 409 8.76 32.02 21.28
CA VAL A 409 9.75 31.67 20.26
C VAL A 409 10.11 32.89 19.42
N SER A 410 11.41 33.13 19.21
CA SER A 410 11.92 34.18 18.33
C SER A 410 12.62 33.54 17.13
N LEU A 411 12.33 34.06 15.94
CA LEU A 411 13.00 33.67 14.68
C LEU A 411 14.22 34.55 14.38
N GLN A 412 14.65 35.39 15.31
CA GLN A 412 15.79 36.28 15.06
C GLN A 412 17.08 35.54 14.63
N GLY A 413 17.60 35.84 13.45
CA GLY A 413 18.75 35.18 12.87
C GLY A 413 18.44 33.81 12.21
N PHE A 414 17.18 33.52 11.98
CA PHE A 414 16.73 32.28 11.30
C PHE A 414 15.66 32.60 10.24
N GLY A 415 15.78 31.94 9.11
CA GLY A 415 14.76 31.86 8.09
C GLY A 415 14.02 30.50 8.14
N TYR A 416 12.90 30.42 7.47
CA TYR A 416 12.20 29.15 7.25
C TYR A 416 11.53 29.11 5.88
N TYR A 417 11.25 27.90 5.41
CA TYR A 417 10.25 27.65 4.38
C TYR A 417 9.36 26.47 4.83
N SER A 418 8.19 26.38 4.26
CA SER A 418 7.24 25.32 4.57
C SER A 418 6.71 24.66 3.32
N LEU A 419 6.36 23.38 3.46
CA LEU A 419 5.72 22.55 2.43
C LEU A 419 4.48 21.89 3.05
N THR A 420 3.44 21.75 2.28
CA THR A 420 2.23 21.03 2.69
C THR A 420 2.04 19.78 1.87
N GLN A 421 1.51 18.74 2.51
CA GLN A 421 1.03 17.53 1.85
C GLN A 421 -0.48 17.44 2.14
N PRO A 422 -1.32 18.01 1.26
CA PRO A 422 -2.75 18.20 1.54
C PRO A 422 -3.48 16.88 1.79
N GLU A 423 -3.12 15.81 1.09
CA GLU A 423 -3.78 14.49 1.18
C GLU A 423 -3.63 13.84 2.57
N THR A 424 -2.64 14.27 3.35
CA THR A 424 -2.36 13.74 4.68
C THR A 424 -2.44 14.79 5.77
N ASN A 425 -2.81 16.03 5.43
CA ASN A 425 -2.81 17.18 6.31
C ASN A 425 -1.45 17.40 7.03
N VAL A 426 -0.34 17.02 6.38
CA VAL A 426 1.00 17.22 6.93
C VAL A 426 1.55 18.58 6.50
N TYR A 427 2.10 19.29 7.46
CA TYR A 427 2.77 20.57 7.27
C TYR A 427 4.23 20.42 7.72
N GLN A 428 5.16 20.56 6.79
CA GLN A 428 6.60 20.47 7.06
C GLN A 428 7.21 21.86 7.08
N PHE A 429 8.09 22.09 8.04
CA PHE A 429 8.94 23.29 8.13
C PHE A 429 10.40 22.92 8.01
N THR A 430 11.14 23.74 7.29
CA THR A 430 12.60 23.72 7.30
C THR A 430 13.08 25.08 7.79
N VAL A 431 13.84 25.07 8.88
CA VAL A 431 14.41 26.25 9.52
C VAL A 431 15.91 26.28 9.28
N TYR A 432 16.42 27.41 8.87
CA TYR A 432 17.85 27.60 8.58
C TYR A 432 18.35 28.90 9.22
N ARG A 433 19.64 28.94 9.50
CA ARG A 433 20.27 30.16 10.02
C ARG A 433 20.47 31.14 8.87
N ASP A 434 20.08 32.42 9.11
CA ASP A 434 20.41 33.50 8.17
C ASP A 434 21.91 33.73 8.14
N SER A 435 22.48 33.82 6.92
CA SER A 435 23.93 34.00 6.69
C SER A 435 24.42 35.41 6.98
#